data_22207c7aeeefdbd7493ba850bc119647
#
_entry.id   22207c7aeeefdbd7493ba850bc119647
#
_cell.length_a   1.000
_cell.length_b   1.000
_cell.length_c   1.000
_cell.angle_alpha   90.00
_cell.angle_beta   90.00
_cell.angle_gamma   90.00
#
_symmetry.space_group_name_H-M   'P 1'
#
loop_
_entity.id
_entity.type
_entity.pdbx_description
1 polymer ?
#
loop_
_entity_poly.entity_id
_entity_poly.type
_entity_poly.pdbx_seq_one_letter_code
_entity_poly.pdbx_strand_id
1 'polypeptide(L)'
;MINNSAFYRRDVTEGKPGLPLTLVLTVVNANSGCSAVANANVEIWHCDAAGNYAEYSQPGFDGTGQTFLRGVQTTDSNGQVTFTTIYPGWYMGRATHIHVDVF
;
A
#
# COMPACT_ATOMS: atom_id res chain seq x y z
N MET A 1 4.75 -5.87 -9.42
CA MET A 1 4.36 -4.44 -9.52
C MET A 1 3.19 -4.30 -10.46
N ILE A 2 2.18 -3.54 -10.08
CA ILE A 2 1.01 -3.29 -10.91
C ILE A 2 1.19 -1.95 -11.61
N ASN A 3 1.15 -1.96 -12.93
CA ASN A 3 1.29 -0.75 -13.74
C ASN A 3 -0.08 -0.37 -14.34
N ASN A 4 -0.94 0.17 -13.49
CA ASN A 4 -2.29 0.59 -13.86
C ASN A 4 -2.55 1.97 -13.27
N SER A 5 -2.92 2.94 -14.12
CA SER A 5 -3.16 4.31 -13.69
C SER A 5 -4.27 4.43 -12.63
N ALA A 6 -5.21 3.51 -12.58
CA ALA A 6 -6.26 3.51 -11.56
C ALA A 6 -5.71 3.29 -10.14
N PHE A 7 -4.51 2.75 -9.98
CA PHE A 7 -3.87 2.58 -8.68
C PHE A 7 -3.11 3.82 -8.20
N TYR A 8 -2.91 4.83 -9.03
CA TYR A 8 -2.27 6.08 -8.63
C TYR A 8 -3.27 6.93 -7.86
N ARG A 9 -3.37 6.68 -6.54
CA ARG A 9 -4.38 7.29 -5.67
C ARG A 9 -3.88 7.36 -4.23
N ARG A 10 -4.41 8.32 -3.47
CA ARG A 10 -4.11 8.46 -2.05
C ARG A 10 -4.98 7.53 -1.20
N ASP A 11 -6.29 7.54 -1.43
CA ASP A 11 -7.24 6.71 -0.69
C ASP A 11 -7.37 5.35 -1.38
N VAL A 12 -6.93 4.32 -0.69
CA VAL A 12 -6.93 2.95 -1.23
C VAL A 12 -8.00 2.07 -0.59
N THR A 13 -8.86 2.64 0.29
CA THR A 13 -9.81 1.87 1.08
C THR A 13 -10.93 1.24 0.26
N GLU A 14 -11.39 1.91 -0.78
CA GLU A 14 -12.55 1.48 -1.58
C GLU A 14 -13.77 1.14 -0.71
N GLY A 15 -13.95 1.91 0.38
CA GLY A 15 -15.08 1.68 1.29
C GLY A 15 -14.95 0.45 2.20
N LYS A 16 -13.80 -0.19 2.24
CA LYS A 16 -13.57 -1.34 3.13
C LYS A 16 -13.67 -0.91 4.58
N PRO A 17 -14.42 -1.65 5.43
CA PRO A 17 -14.51 -1.33 6.85
C PRO A 17 -13.20 -1.68 7.55
N GLY A 18 -12.86 -0.89 8.56
CA GLY A 18 -11.67 -1.13 9.36
C GLY A 18 -11.26 0.11 10.12
N LEU A 19 -10.21 -0.02 10.92
CA LEU A 19 -9.66 1.09 11.69
C LEU A 19 -8.86 2.00 10.76
N PRO A 20 -9.21 3.30 10.66
CA PRO A 20 -8.51 4.21 9.74
C PRO A 20 -7.02 4.32 10.04
N LEU A 21 -6.21 4.38 8.99
CA LEU A 21 -4.77 4.56 9.07
C LEU A 21 -4.32 5.54 7.99
N THR A 22 -3.61 6.61 8.43
CA THR A 22 -2.89 7.48 7.50
C THR A 22 -1.43 7.05 7.51
N LEU A 23 -0.96 6.58 6.37
CA LEU A 23 0.40 6.04 6.20
C LEU A 23 1.25 7.05 5.44
N VAL A 24 2.30 7.55 6.09
CA VAL A 24 3.28 8.46 5.47
C VAL A 24 4.59 7.72 5.34
N LEU A 25 5.12 7.66 4.12
CA LEU A 25 6.39 7.02 3.82
C LEU A 25 7.35 8.04 3.22
N THR A 26 8.61 7.97 3.65
CA THR A 26 9.67 8.81 3.10
C THR A 26 10.71 7.92 2.43
N VAL A 27 11.01 8.23 1.17
CA VAL A 27 12.04 7.51 0.40
C VAL A 27 13.34 8.30 0.46
N VAL A 28 14.40 7.65 0.88
CA VAL A 28 15.73 8.27 1.00
C VAL A 28 16.77 7.42 0.27
N ASN A 29 17.83 8.07 -0.17
CA ASN A 29 18.97 7.40 -0.80
C ASN A 29 20.07 7.21 0.22
N ALA A 30 20.25 5.98 0.69
CA ALA A 30 21.25 5.64 1.70
C ALA A 30 22.69 5.89 1.22
N ASN A 31 22.92 5.83 -0.10
CA ASN A 31 24.25 6.08 -0.68
C ASN A 31 24.60 7.57 -0.83
N SER A 32 23.63 8.45 -0.53
CA SER A 32 23.81 9.90 -0.65
C SER A 32 23.43 10.61 0.66
N GLY A 33 23.83 10.05 1.79
CA GLY A 33 23.58 10.62 3.10
C GLY A 33 22.12 10.69 3.51
N CYS A 34 21.31 9.75 3.05
CA CYS A 34 19.85 9.69 3.31
C CYS A 34 19.11 10.92 2.77
N SER A 35 19.54 11.45 1.64
CA SER A 35 18.81 12.54 0.98
C SER A 35 17.49 12.07 0.42
N ALA A 36 16.48 12.95 0.42
CA ALA A 36 15.16 12.66 -0.07
C ALA A 36 15.16 12.33 -1.57
N VAL A 37 14.36 11.35 -1.97
CA VAL A 37 14.22 10.93 -3.37
C VAL A 37 12.86 11.39 -3.88
N ALA A 38 12.86 12.43 -4.73
CA ALA A 38 11.67 12.93 -5.39
C ALA A 38 11.36 12.08 -6.65
N ASN A 39 10.11 12.09 -7.06
CA ASN A 39 9.63 11.44 -8.28
C ASN A 39 9.83 9.93 -8.33
N ALA A 40 9.99 9.29 -7.18
CA ALA A 40 9.98 7.83 -7.07
C ALA A 40 8.54 7.35 -6.89
N ASN A 41 8.19 6.23 -7.52
CA ASN A 41 6.89 5.62 -7.34
C ASN A 41 6.94 4.66 -6.15
N VAL A 42 5.94 4.76 -5.26
CA VAL A 42 5.81 3.91 -4.09
C VAL A 42 4.48 3.21 -4.18
N GLU A 43 4.51 1.90 -4.24
CA GLU A 43 3.31 1.06 -4.22
C GLU A 43 3.15 0.44 -2.85
N ILE A 44 1.92 0.44 -2.33
CA ILE A 44 1.57 -0.35 -1.15
C ILE A 44 0.47 -1.34 -1.49
N TRP A 45 0.45 -2.46 -0.78
CA TRP A 45 -0.70 -3.37 -0.77
C TRP A 45 -0.73 -4.13 0.55
N HIS A 46 -1.95 -4.39 1.03
CA HIS A 46 -2.14 -5.17 2.25
C HIS A 46 -3.54 -5.81 2.23
N CYS A 47 -3.78 -6.71 3.18
CA CYS A 47 -5.09 -7.35 3.33
C CYS A 47 -6.11 -6.39 3.97
N ASP A 48 -7.39 -6.72 3.81
CA ASP A 48 -8.47 -6.03 4.52
C ASP A 48 -8.53 -6.47 6.00
N ALA A 49 -9.51 -5.95 6.75
CA ALA A 49 -9.64 -6.27 8.17
C ALA A 49 -9.91 -7.75 8.45
N ALA A 50 -10.38 -8.50 7.45
CA ALA A 50 -10.61 -9.95 7.56
C ALA A 50 -9.41 -10.78 7.08
N GLY A 51 -8.33 -10.15 6.62
CA GLY A 51 -7.13 -10.82 6.13
C GLY A 51 -7.15 -11.17 4.65
N ASN A 52 -8.07 -10.61 3.86
CA ASN A 52 -8.19 -10.90 2.43
C ASN A 52 -7.41 -9.90 1.60
N TYR A 53 -6.74 -10.38 0.56
CA TYR A 53 -5.95 -9.57 -0.38
C TYR A 53 -6.68 -9.40 -1.71
N ALA A 54 -6.62 -8.19 -2.27
CA ALA A 54 -6.99 -7.94 -3.65
C ALA A 54 -5.99 -8.62 -4.60
N GLU A 55 -6.43 -9.00 -5.78
CA GLU A 55 -5.62 -9.59 -6.86
C GLU A 55 -5.09 -11.01 -6.54
N TYR A 56 -5.45 -11.61 -5.40
CA TYR A 56 -5.01 -12.94 -5.01
C TYR A 56 -6.20 -13.84 -4.70
N SER A 57 -6.07 -15.11 -5.05
CA SER A 57 -6.99 -16.15 -4.61
C SER A 57 -6.47 -16.76 -3.31
N GLN A 58 -7.36 -16.88 -2.32
CA GLN A 58 -7.04 -17.41 -1.00
C GLN A 58 -8.10 -18.44 -0.59
N PRO A 59 -7.79 -19.38 0.32
CA PRO A 59 -8.81 -20.27 0.85
C PRO A 59 -9.98 -19.46 1.45
N GLY A 60 -11.17 -19.65 0.92
CA GLY A 60 -12.37 -18.95 1.36
C GLY A 60 -12.59 -17.58 0.76
N PHE A 61 -11.66 -17.07 -0.06
CA PHE A 61 -11.80 -15.76 -0.71
C PHE A 61 -11.01 -15.70 -2.00
N ASP A 62 -11.67 -15.32 -3.09
CA ASP A 62 -11.00 -15.07 -4.37
C ASP A 62 -10.98 -13.57 -4.62
N GLY A 63 -9.81 -12.95 -4.44
CA GLY A 63 -9.59 -11.53 -4.68
C GLY A 63 -9.14 -11.20 -6.09
N THR A 64 -9.08 -12.17 -6.99
CA THR A 64 -8.67 -11.95 -8.37
C THR A 64 -9.56 -10.90 -9.04
N GLY A 65 -8.94 -9.87 -9.64
CA GLY A 65 -9.66 -8.76 -10.26
C GLY A 65 -10.16 -7.70 -9.30
N GLN A 66 -10.00 -7.88 -7.99
CA GLN A 66 -10.29 -6.84 -7.00
C GLN A 66 -9.09 -5.90 -6.88
N THR A 67 -9.35 -4.67 -6.42
CA THR A 67 -8.33 -3.62 -6.39
C THR A 67 -8.17 -2.96 -5.02
N PHE A 68 -8.93 -3.40 -4.02
CA PHE A 68 -8.94 -2.74 -2.71
C PHE A 68 -7.58 -2.81 -2.01
N LEU A 69 -7.26 -1.74 -1.26
CA LEU A 69 -6.08 -1.64 -0.40
C LEU A 69 -4.76 -1.82 -1.16
N ARG A 70 -4.75 -1.38 -2.40
CA ARG A 70 -3.55 -1.27 -3.24
C ARG A 70 -3.49 0.14 -3.81
N GLY A 71 -2.31 0.72 -3.86
CA GLY A 71 -2.16 2.04 -4.44
C GLY A 71 -0.72 2.41 -4.71
N VAL A 72 -0.54 3.40 -5.57
CA VAL A 72 0.75 3.95 -5.94
C VAL A 72 0.69 5.46 -5.77
N GLN A 73 1.74 6.03 -5.19
CA GLN A 73 1.94 7.47 -5.12
C GLN A 73 3.35 7.80 -5.59
N THR A 74 3.51 8.96 -6.19
CA THR A 74 4.84 9.47 -6.58
C THR A 74 5.33 10.39 -5.48
N THR A 75 6.58 10.23 -5.04
CA THR A 75 7.15 11.06 -3.98
C THR A 75 7.21 12.53 -4.39
N ASP A 76 7.00 13.41 -3.41
CA ASP A 76 7.15 14.85 -3.58
C ASP A 76 8.62 15.28 -3.44
N SER A 77 8.87 16.58 -3.40
CA SER A 77 10.24 17.13 -3.26
C SER A 77 10.90 16.74 -1.95
N ASN A 78 10.13 16.34 -0.94
CA ASN A 78 10.63 15.87 0.35
C ASN A 78 10.78 14.34 0.39
N GLY A 79 10.54 13.65 -0.72
CA GLY A 79 10.60 12.20 -0.80
C GLY A 79 9.41 11.49 -0.17
N GLN A 80 8.32 12.19 0.10
CA GLN A 80 7.18 11.66 0.86
C GLN A 80 6.00 11.28 -0.02
N VAL A 81 5.31 10.22 0.40
CA VAL A 81 3.98 9.86 -0.10
C VAL A 81 3.06 9.67 1.11
N THR A 82 1.76 9.87 0.88
CA THR A 82 0.74 9.67 1.92
C THR A 82 -0.38 8.81 1.36
N PHE A 83 -0.75 7.77 2.10
CA PHE A 83 -1.88 6.91 1.76
C PHE A 83 -2.93 6.97 2.87
N THR A 84 -4.19 7.03 2.47
CA THR A 84 -5.34 6.84 3.37
C THR A 84 -5.80 5.40 3.21
N THR A 85 -5.76 4.65 4.29
CA THR A 85 -6.03 3.23 4.29
C THR A 85 -6.66 2.79 5.62
N ILE A 86 -6.68 1.50 5.86
CA ILE A 86 -7.11 0.91 7.14
C ILE A 86 -6.00 0.00 7.65
N TYR A 87 -6.02 -0.31 8.95
CA TYR A 87 -5.09 -1.29 9.50
C TYR A 87 -5.40 -2.67 8.90
N PRO A 88 -4.37 -3.41 8.40
CA PRO A 88 -4.55 -4.78 7.93
C PRO A 88 -5.07 -5.67 9.03
N GLY A 89 -5.86 -6.66 8.67
CA GLY A 89 -6.37 -7.65 9.62
C GLY A 89 -5.27 -8.56 10.12
N TRP A 90 -5.54 -9.17 11.28
CA TRP A 90 -4.67 -10.21 11.79
C TRP A 90 -4.98 -11.53 11.08
N TYR A 91 -3.94 -12.21 10.65
CA TYR A 91 -4.07 -13.52 10.02
C TYR A 91 -3.33 -14.53 10.88
N MET A 92 -3.98 -15.67 11.15
CA MET A 92 -3.44 -16.70 12.05
C MET A 92 -2.02 -17.11 11.63
N GLY A 93 -1.06 -17.00 12.55
CA GLY A 93 0.33 -17.35 12.31
C GLY A 93 1.13 -16.30 11.57
N ARG A 94 0.55 -15.11 11.29
CA ARG A 94 1.23 -14.03 10.59
C ARG A 94 1.10 -12.71 11.33
N ALA A 95 2.18 -11.93 11.30
CA ALA A 95 2.13 -10.56 11.81
C ALA A 95 1.35 -9.67 10.84
N THR A 96 0.64 -8.69 11.38
CA THR A 96 0.03 -7.63 10.59
C THR A 96 1.12 -6.82 9.88
N HIS A 97 1.00 -6.65 8.56
CA HIS A 97 2.01 -5.93 7.79
C HIS A 97 1.43 -5.31 6.52
N ILE A 98 2.16 -4.35 5.99
CA ILE A 98 1.86 -3.68 4.72
C ILE A 98 3.06 -3.91 3.81
N HIS A 99 2.80 -4.40 2.59
CA HIS A 99 3.85 -4.57 1.58
C HIS A 99 4.14 -3.21 0.94
N VAL A 100 5.42 -2.91 0.72
CA VAL A 100 5.86 -1.66 0.10
C VAL A 100 6.86 -2.00 -1.00
N ASP A 101 6.68 -1.39 -2.16
CA ASP A 101 7.58 -1.51 -3.29
C ASP A 101 7.89 -0.12 -3.83
N VAL A 102 9.17 0.14 -4.16
CA VAL A 102 9.63 1.43 -4.69
C VAL A 102 10.24 1.19 -6.07
N PHE A 103 9.80 2.01 -7.04
CA PHE A 103 10.26 1.82 -8.41
C PHE A 103 10.29 3.12 -9.21
#